data_31a86c1080bbdb9b8b06e39cac9d8d43
#
_entry.id   31a86c1080bbdb9b8b06e39cac9d8d43
#
_cell.length_a   1.000
_cell.length_b   1.000
_cell.length_c   1.000
_cell.angle_alpha   90.00
_cell.angle_beta   90.00
_cell.angle_gamma   90.00
#
_symmetry.space_group_name_H-M   'P 1'
#
loop_
_entity.id
_entity.type
_entity.pdbx_description
1 polymer ?
#
loop_
_entity_poly.entity_id
_entity_poly.type
_entity_poly.pdbx_seq_one_letter_code
_entity_poly.pdbx_strand_id
1 'polypeptide(L)'
;MKLLTPDELEAALRDIGARRYHRLHPFHKLLHGGKCTKGQVQAWALNRYYYQATIPIKDASLIARCDDAAVRREWRSRLVDHDGEGEDDGGIARWLKLTDGLGLDRDTVTSLRGLLPATRFAVDAYVRFVREKTLLEAVASSLTEMFSPQIISERMDGMLASYPFVTRETLSYFDKRPPQAARDADFALNYCKREARTPEQQQQVLAALEFKCSVLWAMCDALHHAYVEPKSIPPGAFTPGG
;
A
#
# COMPACT_ATOMS: atom_id res chain seq x y z
N MET A 1 21.92 -22.25 1.64
CA MET A 1 22.23 -21.01 2.38
C MET A 1 22.26 -21.30 3.88
N LYS A 2 22.97 -20.48 4.68
CA LYS A 2 22.95 -20.58 6.15
C LYS A 2 21.61 -20.05 6.67
N LEU A 3 21.06 -20.68 7.71
CA LEU A 3 19.92 -20.17 8.44
C LEU A 3 20.33 -18.88 9.16
N LEU A 4 19.60 -17.81 8.93
CA LEU A 4 19.79 -16.53 9.62
C LEU A 4 19.19 -16.58 11.02
N THR A 5 19.82 -15.89 11.96
CA THR A 5 19.17 -15.61 13.25
C THR A 5 17.97 -14.69 13.04
N PRO A 6 17.03 -14.60 14.00
CA PRO A 6 15.89 -13.67 13.90
C PRO A 6 16.30 -12.21 13.65
N ASP A 7 17.42 -11.77 14.22
CA ASP A 7 17.91 -10.40 14.06
C ASP A 7 18.62 -10.20 12.70
N GLU A 8 19.35 -11.20 12.22
CA GLU A 8 19.92 -11.21 10.86
C GLU A 8 18.79 -11.18 9.79
N LEU A 9 17.70 -11.93 10.02
CA LEU A 9 16.54 -11.91 9.12
C LEU A 9 15.86 -10.52 9.11
N GLU A 10 15.65 -9.92 10.28
CA GLU A 10 15.11 -8.55 10.36
C GLU A 10 16.02 -7.53 9.67
N ALA A 11 17.32 -7.61 9.89
CA ALA A 11 18.29 -6.73 9.24
C ALA A 11 18.23 -6.86 7.70
N ALA A 12 18.12 -8.09 7.18
CA ALA A 12 17.95 -8.34 5.75
C ALA A 12 16.63 -7.76 5.19
N LEU A 13 15.53 -7.88 5.95
CA LEU A 13 14.24 -7.28 5.59
C LEU A 13 14.31 -5.74 5.55
N ARG A 14 14.95 -5.13 6.54
CA ARG A 14 15.16 -3.67 6.58
C ARG A 14 16.03 -3.17 5.42
N ASP A 15 17.06 -3.94 5.05
CA ASP A 15 17.92 -3.64 3.91
C ASP A 15 17.16 -3.69 2.56
N ILE A 16 16.23 -4.66 2.39
CA ILE A 16 15.32 -4.69 1.23
C ILE A 16 14.50 -3.39 1.18
N GLY A 17 13.91 -2.97 2.29
CA GLY A 17 13.15 -1.72 2.36
C GLY A 17 13.99 -0.50 2.02
N ALA A 18 15.21 -0.42 2.54
CA ALA A 18 16.13 0.68 2.28
C ALA A 18 16.48 0.82 0.79
N ARG A 19 16.55 -0.30 0.05
CA ARG A 19 16.97 -0.31 -1.35
C ARG A 19 15.81 -0.38 -2.36
N ARG A 20 14.64 -0.91 -1.98
CA ARG A 20 13.55 -1.25 -2.93
C ARG A 20 12.21 -0.59 -2.62
N TYR A 21 12.03 0.02 -1.44
CA TYR A 21 10.74 0.60 -1.10
C TYR A 21 10.43 1.84 -1.96
N HIS A 22 9.19 1.97 -2.39
CA HIS A 22 8.73 2.96 -3.36
C HIS A 22 8.94 4.42 -2.95
N ARG A 23 9.35 4.70 -1.69
CA ARG A 23 9.80 6.05 -1.28
C ARG A 23 10.95 6.59 -2.14
N LEU A 24 11.74 5.69 -2.73
CA LEU A 24 12.86 6.05 -3.60
C LEU A 24 12.42 6.42 -5.02
N HIS A 25 11.18 6.09 -5.38
CA HIS A 25 10.66 6.29 -6.71
C HIS A 25 10.53 7.78 -7.08
N PRO A 26 10.89 8.20 -8.31
CA PRO A 26 10.78 9.60 -8.75
C PRO A 26 9.38 10.21 -8.54
N PHE A 27 8.32 9.50 -8.92
CA PHE A 27 6.95 9.97 -8.71
C PHE A 27 6.64 10.23 -7.23
N HIS A 28 7.10 9.35 -6.34
CA HIS A 28 6.89 9.50 -4.90
C HIS A 28 7.59 10.75 -4.37
N LYS A 29 8.82 11.02 -4.83
CA LYS A 29 9.57 12.24 -4.47
C LYS A 29 8.88 13.51 -4.99
N LEU A 30 8.29 13.47 -6.18
CA LEU A 30 7.50 14.59 -6.71
C LEU A 30 6.27 14.87 -5.86
N LEU A 31 5.52 13.81 -5.52
CA LEU A 31 4.30 13.91 -4.72
C LEU A 31 4.56 14.48 -3.32
N HIS A 32 5.55 13.94 -2.62
CA HIS A 32 5.89 14.37 -1.26
C HIS A 32 6.60 15.74 -1.23
N GLY A 33 7.33 16.07 -2.26
CA GLY A 33 8.04 17.35 -2.40
C GLY A 33 7.16 18.49 -2.94
N GLY A 34 5.83 18.29 -3.06
CA GLY A 34 4.92 19.35 -3.52
C GLY A 34 5.08 19.74 -4.98
N LYS A 35 5.68 18.88 -5.81
CA LYS A 35 6.01 19.16 -7.21
C LYS A 35 5.02 18.61 -8.22
N CYS A 36 3.96 17.93 -7.75
CA CYS A 36 2.89 17.45 -8.62
C CYS A 36 1.87 18.56 -8.90
N THR A 37 1.31 18.57 -10.10
CA THR A 37 0.11 19.37 -10.40
C THR A 37 -1.10 18.77 -9.67
N LYS A 38 -2.21 19.55 -9.54
CA LYS A 38 -3.45 19.04 -8.99
C LYS A 38 -3.93 17.79 -9.73
N GLY A 39 -3.88 17.79 -11.06
CA GLY A 39 -4.27 16.64 -11.89
C GLY A 39 -3.41 15.38 -11.63
N GLN A 40 -2.11 15.54 -11.36
CA GLN A 40 -1.24 14.41 -11.00
C GLN A 40 -1.58 13.86 -9.60
N VAL A 41 -1.93 14.73 -8.64
CA VAL A 41 -2.40 14.31 -7.30
C VAL A 41 -3.75 13.61 -7.40
N GLN A 42 -4.67 14.11 -8.25
CA GLN A 42 -5.95 13.46 -8.54
C GLN A 42 -5.74 12.07 -9.15
N ALA A 43 -4.87 11.95 -10.14
CA ALA A 43 -4.54 10.67 -10.78
C ALA A 43 -3.96 9.66 -9.76
N TRP A 44 -3.08 10.12 -8.88
CA TRP A 44 -2.54 9.29 -7.79
C TRP A 44 -3.65 8.83 -6.84
N ALA A 45 -4.51 9.72 -6.38
CA ALA A 45 -5.57 9.39 -5.43
C ALA A 45 -6.57 8.38 -6.02
N LEU A 46 -6.98 8.57 -7.29
CA LEU A 46 -7.86 7.66 -8.01
C LEU A 46 -7.23 6.27 -8.17
N ASN A 47 -5.99 6.20 -8.63
CA ASN A 47 -5.31 4.92 -8.84
C ASN A 47 -5.04 4.19 -7.51
N ARG A 48 -4.67 4.93 -6.47
CA ARG A 48 -4.41 4.34 -5.15
C ARG A 48 -5.69 3.86 -4.47
N TYR A 49 -6.85 4.41 -4.80
CA TYR A 49 -8.15 3.92 -4.30
C TYR A 49 -8.34 2.43 -4.59
N TYR A 50 -8.03 1.96 -5.79
CA TYR A 50 -8.16 0.54 -6.13
C TYR A 50 -7.33 -0.34 -5.21
N TYR A 51 -6.10 0.06 -4.92
CA TYR A 51 -5.28 -0.65 -3.94
C TYR A 51 -5.93 -0.67 -2.56
N GLN A 52 -6.46 0.47 -2.07
CA GLN A 52 -7.10 0.55 -0.75
C GLN A 52 -8.35 -0.34 -0.68
N ALA A 53 -9.21 -0.26 -1.67
CA ALA A 53 -10.45 -1.05 -1.75
C ALA A 53 -10.20 -2.57 -1.87
N THR A 54 -9.00 -2.97 -2.32
CA THR A 54 -8.63 -4.38 -2.49
C THR A 54 -7.94 -4.98 -1.27
N ILE A 55 -7.47 -4.16 -0.32
CA ILE A 55 -6.81 -4.66 0.90
C ILE A 55 -7.72 -5.61 1.70
N PRO A 56 -8.99 -5.29 2.01
CA PRO A 56 -9.88 -6.20 2.73
C PRO A 56 -10.07 -7.54 2.00
N ILE A 57 -10.18 -7.50 0.68
CA ILE A 57 -10.38 -8.71 -0.15
C ILE A 57 -9.17 -9.66 -0.03
N LYS A 58 -7.95 -9.12 -0.11
CA LYS A 58 -6.73 -9.93 0.04
C LYS A 58 -6.56 -10.41 1.49
N ASP A 59 -6.91 -9.58 2.50
CA ASP A 59 -6.80 -9.96 3.91
C ASP A 59 -7.84 -11.03 4.28
N ALA A 60 -9.08 -10.94 3.78
CA ALA A 60 -10.08 -11.99 3.90
C ALA A 60 -9.62 -13.30 3.25
N SER A 61 -8.92 -13.22 2.12
CA SER A 61 -8.35 -14.40 1.44
C SER A 61 -7.27 -15.10 2.28
N LEU A 62 -6.49 -14.35 3.07
CA LEU A 62 -5.55 -14.94 4.03
C LEU A 62 -6.27 -15.60 5.19
N ILE A 63 -7.25 -14.92 5.78
CA ILE A 63 -8.06 -15.44 6.89
C ILE A 63 -8.74 -16.75 6.51
N ALA A 64 -9.32 -16.83 5.30
CA ALA A 64 -10.08 -17.98 4.82
C ALA A 64 -9.25 -19.27 4.71
N ARG A 65 -7.93 -19.19 4.66
CA ARG A 65 -7.01 -20.34 4.55
C ARG A 65 -6.06 -20.49 5.74
N CYS A 66 -6.29 -19.76 6.81
CA CYS A 66 -5.48 -19.81 8.02
C CYS A 66 -6.17 -20.62 9.09
N ASP A 67 -5.58 -21.74 9.53
CA ASP A 67 -6.14 -22.60 10.58
C ASP A 67 -5.88 -22.04 12.00
N ASP A 68 -4.88 -21.16 12.17
CA ASP A 68 -4.56 -20.55 13.47
C ASP A 68 -5.54 -19.42 13.82
N ALA A 69 -6.36 -19.66 14.87
CA ALA A 69 -7.34 -18.69 15.34
C ALA A 69 -6.69 -17.39 15.90
N ALA A 70 -5.47 -17.46 16.43
CA ALA A 70 -4.76 -16.28 16.94
C ALA A 70 -4.34 -15.38 15.77
N VAL A 71 -3.79 -15.97 14.71
CA VAL A 71 -3.45 -15.24 13.47
C VAL A 71 -4.70 -14.64 12.84
N ARG A 72 -5.82 -15.39 12.77
CA ARG A 72 -7.08 -14.85 12.21
C ARG A 72 -7.62 -13.67 12.99
N ARG A 73 -7.56 -13.70 14.34
CA ARG A 73 -8.01 -12.58 15.19
C ARG A 73 -7.21 -11.32 14.94
N GLU A 74 -5.90 -11.47 14.87
CA GLU A 74 -5.01 -10.33 14.60
C GLU A 74 -5.22 -9.79 13.19
N TRP A 75 -5.33 -10.68 12.21
CA TRP A 75 -5.53 -10.28 10.82
C TRP A 75 -6.89 -9.62 10.55
N ARG A 76 -7.92 -9.98 11.35
CA ARG A 76 -9.26 -9.38 11.25
C ARG A 76 -9.23 -7.87 11.56
N SER A 77 -8.35 -7.42 12.44
CA SER A 77 -8.23 -5.99 12.74
C SER A 77 -7.94 -5.14 11.50
N ARG A 78 -7.23 -5.70 10.52
CA ARG A 78 -6.93 -5.06 9.24
C ARG A 78 -8.17 -4.87 8.36
N LEU A 79 -9.12 -5.79 8.43
CA LEU A 79 -10.43 -5.64 7.76
C LEU A 79 -11.20 -4.47 8.39
N VAL A 80 -11.29 -4.46 9.72
CA VAL A 80 -11.96 -3.39 10.49
C VAL A 80 -11.31 -2.04 10.20
N ASP A 81 -9.98 -1.95 10.17
CA ASP A 81 -9.27 -0.71 9.86
C ASP A 81 -9.63 -0.12 8.48
N HIS A 82 -9.96 -0.96 7.50
CA HIS A 82 -10.27 -0.55 6.14
C HIS A 82 -11.77 -0.41 5.86
N ASP A 83 -12.57 -1.40 6.31
CA ASP A 83 -14.01 -1.43 6.05
C ASP A 83 -14.81 -0.61 7.07
N GLY A 84 -14.26 -0.42 8.26
CA GLY A 84 -14.92 0.25 9.38
C GLY A 84 -15.68 -0.72 10.29
N GLU A 85 -16.07 -0.22 11.47
CA GLU A 85 -16.95 -0.91 12.42
C GLU A 85 -17.64 0.13 13.32
N GLY A 86 -18.92 -0.05 13.57
CA GLY A 86 -19.72 0.86 14.41
C GLY A 86 -19.74 2.29 13.82
N GLU A 87 -19.26 3.26 14.57
CA GLU A 87 -19.18 4.68 14.14
C GLU A 87 -17.92 5.02 13.33
N ASP A 88 -16.97 4.09 13.19
CA ASP A 88 -15.78 4.30 12.40
C ASP A 88 -16.02 3.88 10.94
N ASP A 89 -16.06 4.85 10.05
CA ASP A 89 -16.27 4.64 8.60
C ASP A 89 -15.19 3.79 7.92
N GLY A 90 -14.06 3.56 8.56
CA GLY A 90 -12.92 2.82 7.99
C GLY A 90 -12.03 3.62 7.05
N GLY A 91 -10.92 2.98 6.66
CA GLY A 91 -9.90 3.58 5.81
C GLY A 91 -10.38 3.87 4.39
N ILE A 92 -11.24 3.02 3.82
CA ILE A 92 -11.77 3.18 2.47
C ILE A 92 -12.63 4.44 2.38
N ALA A 93 -13.53 4.65 3.34
CA ALA A 93 -14.37 5.86 3.38
C ALA A 93 -13.52 7.12 3.59
N ARG A 94 -12.50 7.06 4.45
CA ARG A 94 -11.55 8.18 4.62
C ARG A 94 -10.74 8.45 3.34
N TRP A 95 -10.41 7.42 2.56
CA TRP A 95 -9.77 7.62 1.26
C TRP A 95 -10.72 8.31 0.26
N LEU A 96 -12.00 7.98 0.28
CA LEU A 96 -13.00 8.68 -0.54
C LEU A 96 -13.15 10.15 -0.15
N LYS A 97 -13.03 10.51 1.14
CA LYS A 97 -12.97 11.93 1.56
C LYS A 97 -11.78 12.65 0.91
N LEU A 98 -10.62 11.99 0.76
CA LEU A 98 -9.48 12.55 0.03
C LEU A 98 -9.82 12.77 -1.46
N THR A 99 -10.42 11.78 -2.13
CA THR A 99 -10.76 11.92 -3.55
C THR A 99 -11.81 13.00 -3.80
N ASP A 100 -12.83 13.10 -2.93
CA ASP A 100 -13.84 14.16 -2.97
C ASP A 100 -13.22 15.55 -2.76
N GLY A 101 -12.34 15.69 -1.76
CA GLY A 101 -11.63 16.93 -1.48
C GLY A 101 -10.69 17.39 -2.60
N LEU A 102 -10.21 16.45 -3.41
CA LEU A 102 -9.46 16.75 -4.63
C LEU A 102 -10.36 17.13 -5.82
N GLY A 103 -11.69 17.00 -5.69
CA GLY A 103 -12.67 17.29 -6.73
C GLY A 103 -12.81 16.18 -7.77
N LEU A 104 -12.52 14.93 -7.38
CA LEU A 104 -12.83 13.77 -8.21
C LEU A 104 -14.30 13.37 -8.04
N ASP A 105 -14.94 13.00 -9.14
CA ASP A 105 -16.28 12.42 -9.09
C ASP A 105 -16.26 11.05 -8.43
N ARG A 106 -17.07 10.88 -7.39
CA ARG A 106 -17.13 9.67 -6.57
C ARG A 106 -17.48 8.42 -7.36
N ASP A 107 -18.43 8.52 -8.29
CA ASP A 107 -18.83 7.40 -9.14
C ASP A 107 -17.71 6.98 -10.09
N THR A 108 -16.91 7.93 -10.56
CA THR A 108 -15.70 7.63 -11.35
C THR A 108 -14.68 6.87 -10.52
N VAL A 109 -14.46 7.28 -9.26
CA VAL A 109 -13.50 6.63 -8.37
C VAL A 109 -13.98 5.22 -8.00
N THR A 110 -15.22 5.08 -7.53
CA THR A 110 -15.75 3.80 -7.00
C THR A 110 -16.01 2.76 -8.08
N SER A 111 -16.39 3.19 -9.29
CA SER A 111 -16.56 2.32 -10.46
C SER A 111 -15.23 1.94 -11.13
N LEU A 112 -14.11 2.49 -10.65
CA LEU A 112 -12.76 2.29 -11.20
C LEU A 112 -12.61 2.76 -12.66
N ARG A 113 -13.50 3.65 -13.12
CA ARG A 113 -13.35 4.32 -14.41
C ARG A 113 -12.12 5.23 -14.35
N GLY A 114 -11.28 5.14 -15.35
CA GLY A 114 -10.05 5.90 -15.38
C GLY A 114 -8.86 5.27 -14.66
N LEU A 115 -9.02 4.08 -14.07
CA LEU A 115 -7.91 3.33 -13.47
C LEU A 115 -6.88 2.96 -14.55
N LEU A 116 -5.60 3.20 -14.29
CA LEU A 116 -4.51 2.77 -15.17
C LEU A 116 -4.45 1.24 -15.24
N PRO A 117 -4.40 0.65 -16.46
CA PRO A 117 -4.26 -0.82 -16.62
C PRO A 117 -3.09 -1.40 -15.83
N ALA A 118 -1.92 -0.74 -15.83
CA ALA A 118 -0.75 -1.22 -15.12
C ALA A 118 -0.94 -1.18 -13.59
N THR A 119 -1.68 -0.20 -13.05
CA THR A 119 -2.10 -0.21 -11.63
C THR A 119 -2.98 -1.41 -11.32
N ARG A 120 -3.96 -1.72 -12.18
CA ARG A 120 -4.81 -2.91 -12.02
C ARG A 120 -3.99 -4.18 -11.99
N PHE A 121 -3.11 -4.39 -12.97
CA PHE A 121 -2.24 -5.57 -13.00
C PHE A 121 -1.38 -5.72 -11.74
N ALA A 122 -0.79 -4.63 -11.25
CA ALA A 122 0.04 -4.67 -10.05
C ALA A 122 -0.77 -5.05 -8.80
N VAL A 123 -1.96 -4.47 -8.63
CA VAL A 123 -2.84 -4.77 -7.48
C VAL A 123 -3.40 -6.19 -7.56
N ASP A 124 -3.86 -6.63 -8.73
CA ASP A 124 -4.39 -7.98 -8.95
C ASP A 124 -3.30 -9.04 -8.71
N ALA A 125 -2.07 -8.77 -9.15
CA ALA A 125 -0.92 -9.65 -8.87
C ALA A 125 -0.68 -9.79 -7.37
N TYR A 126 -0.85 -8.71 -6.59
CA TYR A 126 -0.72 -8.77 -5.14
C TYR A 126 -1.83 -9.60 -4.48
N VAL A 127 -3.07 -9.42 -4.90
CA VAL A 127 -4.20 -10.25 -4.41
C VAL A 127 -3.96 -11.73 -4.71
N ARG A 128 -3.56 -12.03 -5.96
CA ARG A 128 -3.24 -13.40 -6.38
C ARG A 128 -2.09 -13.98 -5.56
N PHE A 129 -1.02 -13.22 -5.34
CA PHE A 129 0.10 -13.64 -4.49
C PHE A 129 -0.38 -14.08 -3.11
N VAL A 130 -1.19 -13.26 -2.45
CA VAL A 130 -1.73 -13.59 -1.11
C VAL A 130 -2.66 -14.80 -1.14
N ARG A 131 -3.38 -15.04 -2.23
CA ARG A 131 -4.28 -16.20 -2.39
C ARG A 131 -3.54 -17.50 -2.64
N GLU A 132 -2.46 -17.48 -3.41
CA GLU A 132 -1.83 -18.68 -3.97
C GLU A 132 -0.56 -19.09 -3.23
N LYS A 133 0.17 -18.15 -2.63
CA LYS A 133 1.42 -18.42 -1.92
C LYS A 133 1.18 -18.99 -0.52
N THR A 134 2.22 -19.53 0.10
CA THR A 134 2.12 -20.02 1.49
C THR A 134 1.63 -18.94 2.45
N LEU A 135 1.07 -19.34 3.59
CA LEU A 135 0.64 -18.39 4.61
C LEU A 135 1.80 -17.50 5.10
N LEU A 136 2.99 -18.09 5.21
CA LEU A 136 4.21 -17.37 5.59
C LEU A 136 4.55 -16.26 4.57
N GLU A 137 4.55 -16.58 3.26
CA GLU A 137 4.78 -15.59 2.20
C GLU A 137 3.69 -14.52 2.17
N ALA A 138 2.42 -14.91 2.36
CA ALA A 138 1.31 -13.97 2.40
C ALA A 138 1.45 -12.96 3.55
N VAL A 139 1.79 -13.40 4.76
CA VAL A 139 2.09 -12.54 5.90
C VAL A 139 3.31 -11.68 5.61
N ALA A 140 4.41 -12.27 5.13
CA ALA A 140 5.65 -11.56 4.82
C ALA A 140 5.47 -10.44 3.79
N SER A 141 4.56 -10.60 2.82
CA SER A 141 4.24 -9.56 1.83
C SER A 141 3.64 -8.29 2.45
N SER A 142 3.16 -8.34 3.69
CA SER A 142 2.68 -7.16 4.43
C SER A 142 3.79 -6.38 5.14
N LEU A 143 5.02 -6.89 5.20
CA LEU A 143 6.14 -6.27 5.92
C LEU A 143 6.56 -4.89 5.39
N THR A 144 6.04 -4.45 4.24
CA THR A 144 6.18 -3.05 3.81
C THR A 144 5.59 -2.06 4.82
N GLU A 145 4.71 -2.50 5.73
CA GLU A 145 4.19 -1.68 6.82
C GLU A 145 5.29 -1.22 7.80
N MET A 146 6.41 -1.94 7.90
CA MET A 146 7.58 -1.53 8.69
C MET A 146 8.13 -0.15 8.28
N PHE A 147 7.90 0.25 7.04
CA PHE A 147 8.42 1.50 6.46
C PHE A 147 7.35 2.59 6.33
N SER A 148 6.08 2.25 6.59
CA SER A 148 4.93 3.13 6.34
C SER A 148 4.83 4.31 7.31
N PRO A 149 5.02 4.19 8.63
CA PRO A 149 4.74 5.28 9.56
C PRO A 149 5.51 6.57 9.26
N GLN A 150 6.83 6.47 9.08
CA GLN A 150 7.67 7.62 8.75
C GLN A 150 7.26 8.28 7.43
N ILE A 151 7.00 7.46 6.41
CA ILE A 151 6.66 7.94 5.06
C ILE A 151 5.27 8.59 5.02
N ILE A 152 4.35 8.12 5.84
CA ILE A 152 3.03 8.74 5.98
C ILE A 152 3.17 10.14 6.58
N SER A 153 3.98 10.31 7.63
CA SER A 153 4.25 11.63 8.22
C SER A 153 4.91 12.56 7.20
N GLU A 154 5.97 12.12 6.54
CA GLU A 154 6.64 12.89 5.47
C GLU A 154 5.67 13.32 4.35
N ARG A 155 4.74 12.44 3.98
CA ARG A 155 3.71 12.72 2.98
C ARG A 155 2.74 13.79 3.46
N MET A 156 2.20 13.64 4.66
CA MET A 156 1.26 14.62 5.22
C MET A 156 1.89 15.99 5.30
N ASP A 157 3.09 16.10 5.86
CA ASP A 157 3.79 17.36 6.01
C ASP A 157 4.07 18.01 4.64
N GLY A 158 4.58 17.23 3.69
CA GLY A 158 4.87 17.73 2.34
C GLY A 158 3.63 18.17 1.58
N MET A 159 2.55 17.40 1.65
CA MET A 159 1.30 17.74 0.96
C MET A 159 0.61 18.97 1.57
N LEU A 160 0.56 19.07 2.89
CA LEU A 160 -0.04 20.23 3.58
C LEU A 160 0.76 21.51 3.37
N ALA A 161 2.08 21.42 3.33
CA ALA A 161 2.94 22.57 3.10
C ALA A 161 2.88 23.10 1.66
N SER A 162 2.60 22.23 0.67
CA SER A 162 2.87 22.55 -0.74
C SER A 162 1.62 22.59 -1.61
N TYR A 163 0.50 21.94 -1.22
CA TYR A 163 -0.70 21.87 -2.05
C TYR A 163 -1.85 22.65 -1.42
N PRO A 164 -2.19 23.86 -1.92
CA PRO A 164 -3.25 24.70 -1.35
C PRO A 164 -4.66 24.08 -1.46
N PHE A 165 -4.82 23.05 -2.28
CA PHE A 165 -6.06 22.29 -2.45
C PHE A 165 -6.14 21.05 -1.55
N VAL A 166 -5.19 20.86 -0.63
CA VAL A 166 -5.15 19.76 0.34
C VAL A 166 -5.28 20.31 1.75
N THR A 167 -6.16 19.71 2.54
CA THR A 167 -6.38 20.06 3.94
C THR A 167 -6.12 18.87 4.86
N ARG A 168 -5.99 19.11 6.17
CA ARG A 168 -5.86 18.02 7.14
C ARG A 168 -7.10 17.11 7.12
N GLU A 169 -8.29 17.66 6.92
CA GLU A 169 -9.52 16.88 6.83
C GLU A 169 -9.49 15.91 5.63
N THR A 170 -9.06 16.39 4.47
CA THR A 170 -8.93 15.52 3.27
C THR A 170 -7.84 14.47 3.45
N LEU A 171 -6.85 14.68 4.31
CA LEU A 171 -5.81 13.72 4.64
C LEU A 171 -6.13 12.81 5.84
N SER A 172 -7.37 12.81 6.34
CA SER A 172 -7.78 12.07 7.56
C SER A 172 -7.50 10.55 7.52
N TYR A 173 -7.38 9.97 6.33
CA TYR A 173 -6.89 8.58 6.17
C TYR A 173 -5.51 8.38 6.82
N PHE A 174 -4.64 9.36 6.67
CA PHE A 174 -3.25 9.24 7.13
C PHE A 174 -3.09 9.52 8.63
N ASP A 175 -4.03 10.17 9.28
CA ASP A 175 -3.97 10.42 10.73
C ASP A 175 -4.05 9.12 11.55
N LYS A 176 -4.89 8.18 11.15
CA LYS A 176 -5.08 6.89 11.85
C LYS A 176 -4.11 5.80 11.40
N ARG A 177 -3.54 5.90 10.21
CA ARG A 177 -2.76 4.82 9.59
C ARG A 177 -1.42 4.53 10.27
N PRO A 178 -0.61 5.50 10.80
CA PRO A 178 0.68 5.19 11.39
C PRO A 178 0.65 4.19 12.55
N PRO A 179 -0.20 4.34 13.60
CA PRO A 179 -0.27 3.35 14.68
C PRO A 179 -0.79 1.98 14.20
N GLN A 180 -1.74 1.95 13.25
CA GLN A 180 -2.23 0.71 12.66
C GLN A 180 -1.10 -0.01 11.91
N ALA A 181 -0.34 0.70 11.08
CA ALA A 181 0.79 0.14 10.33
C ALA A 181 1.89 -0.39 11.25
N ALA A 182 2.19 0.30 12.35
CA ALA A 182 3.17 -0.17 13.33
C ALA A 182 2.73 -1.49 13.97
N ARG A 183 1.48 -1.58 14.45
CA ARG A 183 0.91 -2.82 15.00
C ARG A 183 0.98 -3.97 13.99
N ASP A 184 0.54 -3.71 12.75
CA ASP A 184 0.52 -4.70 11.67
C ASP A 184 1.94 -5.20 11.33
N ALA A 185 2.92 -4.29 11.32
CA ALA A 185 4.32 -4.60 11.06
C ALA A 185 4.93 -5.46 12.17
N ASP A 186 4.68 -5.10 13.43
CA ASP A 186 5.21 -5.84 14.58
C ASP A 186 4.68 -7.27 14.60
N PHE A 187 3.38 -7.46 14.37
CA PHE A 187 2.79 -8.79 14.27
C PHE A 187 3.41 -9.60 13.13
N ALA A 188 3.46 -9.04 11.93
CA ALA A 188 3.96 -9.73 10.75
C ALA A 188 5.45 -10.10 10.89
N LEU A 189 6.26 -9.20 11.45
CA LEU A 189 7.69 -9.44 11.69
C LEU A 189 7.91 -10.57 12.69
N ASN A 190 7.21 -10.52 13.84
CA ASN A 190 7.30 -11.56 14.87
C ASN A 190 6.80 -12.91 14.34
N TYR A 191 5.74 -12.93 13.53
CA TYR A 191 5.27 -14.13 12.85
C TYR A 191 6.35 -14.70 11.93
N CYS A 192 6.94 -13.90 11.06
CA CYS A 192 7.99 -14.35 10.15
C CYS A 192 9.24 -14.85 10.88
N LYS A 193 9.68 -14.16 11.94
CA LYS A 193 10.81 -14.60 12.78
C LYS A 193 10.57 -15.96 13.43
N ARG A 194 9.32 -16.25 13.85
CA ARG A 194 8.95 -17.50 14.50
C ARG A 194 8.76 -18.66 13.52
N GLU A 195 8.16 -18.40 12.36
CA GLU A 195 7.73 -19.44 11.42
C GLU A 195 8.76 -19.75 10.32
N ALA A 196 9.65 -18.82 10.00
CA ALA A 196 10.70 -19.04 8.99
C ALA A 196 11.90 -19.83 9.58
N ARG A 197 11.71 -21.14 9.75
CA ARG A 197 12.62 -22.03 10.48
C ARG A 197 13.67 -22.71 9.60
N THR A 198 13.58 -22.57 8.28
CA THR A 198 14.57 -23.08 7.34
C THR A 198 15.13 -21.99 6.47
N PRO A 199 16.34 -22.17 5.87
CA PRO A 199 16.89 -21.19 4.93
C PRO A 199 15.96 -20.91 3.75
N GLU A 200 15.24 -21.92 3.26
CA GLU A 200 14.29 -21.82 2.16
C GLU A 200 13.08 -20.96 2.55
N GLN A 201 12.54 -21.16 3.75
CA GLN A 201 11.45 -20.33 4.29
C GLN A 201 11.88 -18.88 4.48
N GLN A 202 13.09 -18.64 4.98
CA GLN A 202 13.64 -17.28 5.11
C GLN A 202 13.80 -16.62 3.74
N GLN A 203 14.27 -17.36 2.74
CA GLN A 203 14.35 -16.85 1.37
C GLN A 203 12.97 -16.51 0.80
N GLN A 204 11.95 -17.31 1.08
CA GLN A 204 10.56 -17.03 0.69
C GLN A 204 10.04 -15.75 1.35
N VAL A 205 10.36 -15.52 2.63
CA VAL A 205 10.00 -14.28 3.37
C VAL A 205 10.65 -13.06 2.73
N LEU A 206 11.95 -13.13 2.42
CA LEU A 206 12.67 -12.04 1.75
C LEU A 206 12.08 -11.77 0.35
N ALA A 207 11.86 -12.79 -0.43
CA ALA A 207 11.28 -12.69 -1.78
C ALA A 207 9.84 -12.12 -1.76
N ALA A 208 9.04 -12.46 -0.76
CA ALA A 208 7.70 -11.93 -0.59
C ALA A 208 7.69 -10.41 -0.32
N LEU A 209 8.63 -9.92 0.50
CA LEU A 209 8.80 -8.48 0.71
C LEU A 209 9.31 -7.78 -0.56
N GLU A 210 10.27 -8.36 -1.27
CA GLU A 210 10.76 -7.83 -2.56
C GLU A 210 9.65 -7.74 -3.60
N PHE A 211 8.83 -8.80 -3.71
CA PHE A 211 7.65 -8.81 -4.58
C PHE A 211 6.71 -7.65 -4.25
N LYS A 212 6.40 -7.46 -2.96
CA LYS A 212 5.52 -6.38 -2.55
C LYS A 212 6.11 -4.99 -2.82
N CYS A 213 7.41 -4.81 -2.62
CA CYS A 213 8.09 -3.58 -3.02
C CYS A 213 7.94 -3.33 -4.53
N SER A 214 8.08 -4.39 -5.35
CA SER A 214 7.91 -4.30 -6.81
C SER A 214 6.48 -3.93 -7.22
N VAL A 215 5.46 -4.46 -6.54
CA VAL A 215 4.05 -4.06 -6.75
C VAL A 215 3.86 -2.55 -6.52
N LEU A 216 4.37 -2.04 -5.40
CA LEU A 216 4.26 -0.61 -5.07
C LEU A 216 5.06 0.27 -6.02
N TRP A 217 6.21 -0.22 -6.48
CA TRP A 217 7.04 0.46 -7.47
C TRP A 217 6.34 0.55 -8.82
N ALA A 218 5.80 -0.57 -9.33
CA ALA A 218 5.06 -0.62 -10.59
C ALA A 218 3.83 0.31 -10.62
N MET A 219 3.14 0.47 -9.48
CA MET A 219 2.06 1.47 -9.37
C MET A 219 2.58 2.90 -9.53
N CYS A 220 3.77 3.21 -9.01
CA CYS A 220 4.40 4.51 -9.19
C CYS A 220 4.92 4.70 -10.62
N ASP A 221 5.50 3.65 -11.25
CA ASP A 221 5.89 3.66 -12.65
C ASP A 221 4.71 3.99 -13.57
N ALA A 222 3.56 3.33 -13.34
CA ALA A 222 2.33 3.59 -14.09
C ALA A 222 1.92 5.07 -14.04
N LEU A 223 1.94 5.66 -12.84
CA LEU A 223 1.62 7.08 -12.64
C LEU A 223 2.66 8.01 -13.28
N HIS A 224 3.94 7.70 -13.11
CA HIS A 224 5.02 8.50 -13.69
C HIS A 224 4.96 8.49 -15.21
N HIS A 225 4.84 7.32 -15.83
CA HIS A 225 4.75 7.17 -17.27
C HIS A 225 3.53 7.88 -17.86
N ALA A 226 2.37 7.72 -17.23
CA ALA A 226 1.13 8.30 -17.75
C ALA A 226 1.06 9.83 -17.55
N TYR A 227 1.54 10.37 -16.43
CA TYR A 227 1.23 11.75 -16.04
C TYR A 227 2.44 12.66 -15.86
N VAL A 228 3.66 12.13 -15.84
CA VAL A 228 4.88 12.93 -15.67
C VAL A 228 5.72 12.89 -16.95
N GLU A 229 6.24 11.74 -17.30
CA GLU A 229 7.10 11.56 -18.48
C GLU A 229 7.01 10.11 -18.96
N PRO A 230 6.70 9.84 -20.22
CA PRO A 230 6.51 10.78 -21.36
C PRO A 230 5.09 11.41 -21.43
N LYS A 231 4.25 11.24 -20.42
CA LYS A 231 2.82 11.67 -20.41
C LYS A 231 1.95 10.86 -21.38
N SER A 232 2.22 9.57 -21.45
CA SER A 232 1.47 8.63 -22.29
C SER A 232 0.30 8.03 -21.52
N ILE A 233 -0.86 8.65 -21.60
CA ILE A 233 -2.08 8.18 -20.91
C ILE A 233 -2.72 7.09 -21.76
N PRO A 234 -2.91 5.86 -21.22
CA PRO A 234 -3.60 4.78 -21.94
C PRO A 234 -5.06 5.13 -22.25
N PRO A 235 -5.64 4.58 -23.34
CA PRO A 235 -7.05 4.76 -23.64
C PRO A 235 -7.96 4.36 -22.47
N GLY A 236 -8.94 5.19 -22.14
CA GLY A 236 -9.88 4.96 -21.03
C GLY A 236 -9.35 5.28 -19.64
N ALA A 237 -8.06 5.62 -19.48
CA ALA A 237 -7.51 6.08 -18.20
C ALA A 237 -7.90 7.54 -17.92
N PHE A 238 -7.86 7.91 -16.64
CA PHE A 238 -8.18 9.26 -16.17
C PHE A 238 -7.32 10.30 -16.89
N THR A 239 -7.96 11.31 -17.46
CA THR A 239 -7.29 12.48 -18.04
C THR A 239 -7.54 13.66 -17.13
N PRO A 240 -6.49 14.23 -16.49
CA PRO A 240 -6.64 15.44 -15.69
C PRO A 240 -7.26 16.57 -16.52
N GLY A 241 -8.23 17.28 -15.95
CA GLY A 241 -8.69 18.54 -16.51
C GLY A 241 -7.55 19.54 -16.55
N GLY A 242 -7.43 20.31 -17.66
CA GLY A 242 -6.40 21.32 -17.82
C GLY A 242 -6.49 22.46 -16.81
#